data_5309a5cf572353057b3108b4fb7f7414
#
_entry.id   5309a5cf572353057b3108b4fb7f7414
#
_cell.length_a   1.000
_cell.length_b   1.000
_cell.length_c   1.000
_cell.angle_alpha   90.00
_cell.angle_beta   90.00
_cell.angle_gamma   90.00
#
_symmetry.space_group_name_H-M   'P 1'
#
loop_
_entity.id
_entity.type
_entity.pdbx_description
1 polymer ?
#
loop_
_entity_poly.entity_id
_entity_poly.type
_entity_poly.pdbx_seq_one_letter_code
_entity_poly.pdbx_strand_id
1 'polypeptide(L)'
;KDSLVNQLSDYFAPYNGQNQSEQVAAVIVPHAGYVYSGSVAAAAFARINPESRFEHIFLIGPSHHVYMDGASANDRFLYYRTPLGKVPVDVNLCRKLMTDCSYITCNPAAHTEEHCLEVQLPFIQYWFKNTAPIVPIIIGTQSLPVIEKIAKALAPYFNEKNLFVISSDF
;
A
#
# COMPACT_ATOMS: atom_id res chain seq x y z
N LYS A 1 1.08 18.57 -10.33
CA LYS A 1 2.26 18.02 -9.68
C LYS A 1 2.68 18.90 -8.49
N ASP A 2 2.96 20.16 -8.72
CA ASP A 2 3.51 21.07 -7.70
C ASP A 2 2.55 21.29 -6.52
N SER A 3 1.24 21.43 -6.81
CA SER A 3 0.22 21.52 -5.76
C SER A 3 0.19 20.29 -4.85
N LEU A 4 0.34 19.07 -5.40
CA LEU A 4 0.39 17.83 -4.62
C LEU A 4 1.66 17.75 -3.77
N VAL A 5 2.81 18.15 -4.33
CA VAL A 5 4.07 18.19 -3.59
C VAL A 5 3.99 19.16 -2.41
N ASN A 6 3.43 20.36 -2.62
CA ASN A 6 3.25 21.35 -1.56
C ASN A 6 2.34 20.80 -0.45
N GLN A 7 1.22 20.19 -0.82
CA GLN A 7 0.28 19.60 0.14
C GLN A 7 0.92 18.48 0.96
N LEU A 8 1.69 17.58 0.31
CA LEU A 8 2.44 16.54 1.03
C LEU A 8 3.51 17.15 1.93
N SER A 9 4.21 18.18 1.45
CA SER A 9 5.20 18.91 2.25
C SER A 9 4.59 19.47 3.54
N ASP A 10 3.41 20.08 3.43
CA ASP A 10 2.69 20.64 4.57
C ASP A 10 2.28 19.54 5.58
N TYR A 11 1.84 18.38 5.08
CA TYR A 11 1.47 17.26 5.95
C TYR A 11 2.66 16.63 6.67
N PHE A 12 3.82 16.55 6.02
CA PHE A 12 5.03 15.99 6.62
C PHE A 12 5.84 17.00 7.44
N ALA A 13 5.62 18.30 7.27
CA ALA A 13 6.39 19.37 7.96
C ALA A 13 6.51 19.18 9.48
N PRO A 14 5.45 18.77 10.23
CA PRO A 14 5.54 18.56 11.68
C PRO A 14 6.49 17.44 12.09
N TYR A 15 6.87 16.54 11.17
CA TYR A 15 7.68 15.34 11.44
C TYR A 15 9.12 15.46 10.93
N ASN A 16 9.47 16.54 10.26
CA ASN A 16 10.83 16.79 9.78
C ASN A 16 11.81 16.87 10.95
N GLY A 17 12.90 16.10 10.87
CA GLY A 17 13.96 16.08 11.89
C GLY A 17 13.60 15.26 13.15
N GLN A 18 12.45 14.59 13.20
CA GLN A 18 12.15 13.65 14.27
C GLN A 18 13.03 12.40 14.15
N ASN A 19 13.53 11.93 15.30
CA ASN A 19 14.37 10.73 15.33
C ASN A 19 13.49 9.48 15.19
N GLN A 20 13.59 8.81 14.05
CA GLN A 20 12.82 7.60 13.75
C GLN A 20 13.75 6.40 13.96
N SER A 21 13.81 5.94 15.20
CA SER A 21 14.68 4.82 15.59
C SER A 21 14.00 3.45 15.52
N GLU A 22 12.68 3.43 15.29
CA GLU A 22 11.91 2.19 15.33
C GLU A 22 11.84 1.52 13.95
N GLN A 23 12.09 0.22 13.91
CA GLN A 23 11.87 -0.60 12.73
C GLN A 23 10.37 -0.87 12.59
N VAL A 24 9.74 -0.22 11.62
CA VAL A 24 8.31 -0.35 11.35
C VAL A 24 8.09 -1.40 10.27
N ALA A 25 7.41 -2.49 10.62
CA ALA A 25 7.04 -3.54 9.66
C ALA A 25 5.70 -3.27 8.97
N ALA A 26 4.78 -2.54 9.63
CA ALA A 26 3.47 -2.22 9.08
C ALA A 26 2.95 -0.87 9.59
N VAL A 27 2.14 -0.22 8.75
CA VAL A 27 1.34 0.95 9.12
C VAL A 27 -0.09 0.75 8.66
N ILE A 28 -1.04 1.24 9.46
CA ILE A 28 -2.45 1.32 9.08
C ILE A 28 -2.75 2.79 8.82
N VAL A 29 -3.30 3.08 7.64
CA VAL A 29 -3.48 4.44 7.13
C VAL A 29 -4.86 4.64 6.55
N PRO A 30 -5.49 5.81 6.75
CA PRO A 30 -6.79 6.12 6.16
C PRO A 30 -6.67 6.38 4.66
N HIS A 31 -7.80 6.22 3.92
CA HIS A 31 -7.87 6.49 2.49
C HIS A 31 -8.98 7.46 2.07
N ALA A 32 -9.47 8.27 2.97
CA ALA A 32 -10.30 9.40 2.60
C ALA A 32 -9.52 10.43 1.77
N GLY A 33 -10.21 11.37 1.13
CA GLY A 33 -9.53 12.42 0.37
C GLY A 33 -8.50 13.18 1.23
N TYR A 34 -7.43 13.66 0.63
CA TYR A 34 -6.27 14.24 1.31
C TYR A 34 -6.61 15.36 2.30
N VAL A 35 -7.62 16.17 1.99
CA VAL A 35 -8.09 17.26 2.87
C VAL A 35 -8.61 16.72 4.21
N TYR A 36 -9.15 15.50 4.23
CA TYR A 36 -9.76 14.90 5.41
C TYR A 36 -8.76 14.03 6.20
N SER A 37 -7.99 13.21 5.52
CA SER A 37 -7.15 12.19 6.17
C SER A 37 -5.66 12.29 5.86
N GLY A 38 -5.24 13.22 4.98
CA GLY A 38 -3.85 13.29 4.53
C GLY A 38 -2.85 13.54 5.65
N SER A 39 -3.18 14.39 6.62
CA SER A 39 -2.31 14.64 7.78
C SER A 39 -2.15 13.41 8.68
N VAL A 40 -3.22 12.60 8.82
CA VAL A 40 -3.18 11.35 9.60
C VAL A 40 -2.35 10.29 8.87
N ALA A 41 -2.53 10.17 7.55
CA ALA A 41 -1.70 9.27 6.74
C ALA A 41 -0.21 9.66 6.83
N ALA A 42 0.12 10.95 6.69
CA ALA A 42 1.49 11.45 6.84
C ALA A 42 2.08 11.15 8.22
N ALA A 43 1.29 11.27 9.30
CA ALA A 43 1.73 10.93 10.65
C ALA A 43 2.18 9.47 10.78
N ALA A 44 1.45 8.55 10.12
CA ALA A 44 1.79 7.12 10.11
C ALA A 44 3.07 6.86 9.28
N PHE A 45 3.16 7.39 8.06
CA PHE A 45 4.35 7.24 7.22
C PHE A 45 5.59 7.87 7.86
N ALA A 46 5.44 8.99 8.56
CA ALA A 46 6.54 9.68 9.24
C ALA A 46 7.17 8.87 10.39
N ARG A 47 6.54 7.80 10.84
CA ARG A 47 7.14 6.87 11.82
C ARG A 47 8.22 5.98 11.20
N ILE A 48 8.23 5.86 9.88
CA ILE A 48 9.18 5.03 9.13
C ILE A 48 10.37 5.90 8.73
N ASN A 49 11.58 5.39 8.91
CA ASN A 49 12.77 6.10 8.45
C ASN A 49 12.72 6.27 6.91
N PRO A 50 12.82 7.49 6.37
CA PRO A 50 12.76 7.75 4.93
C PRO A 50 13.94 7.14 4.15
N GLU A 51 15.04 6.79 4.84
CA GLU A 51 16.20 6.09 4.27
C GLU A 51 16.03 4.57 4.23
N SER A 52 14.96 4.03 4.86
CA SER A 52 14.70 2.59 4.86
C SER A 52 14.66 2.04 3.43
N ARG A 53 15.25 0.87 3.26
CA ARG A 53 15.28 0.16 1.98
C ARG A 53 14.50 -1.13 2.12
N PHE A 54 13.31 -1.15 1.54
CA PHE A 54 12.49 -2.34 1.48
C PHE A 54 12.73 -3.10 0.18
N GLU A 55 12.59 -4.42 0.22
CA GLU A 55 12.54 -5.24 -1.00
C GLU A 55 11.18 -5.05 -1.69
N HIS A 56 10.08 -5.00 -0.91
CA HIS A 56 8.72 -4.80 -1.42
C HIS A 56 7.90 -3.95 -0.44
N ILE A 57 6.89 -3.25 -0.97
CA ILE A 57 5.85 -2.59 -0.20
C ILE A 57 4.52 -3.30 -0.51
N PHE A 58 4.01 -4.08 0.44
CA PHE A 58 2.68 -4.69 0.36
C PHE A 58 1.65 -3.61 0.64
N LEU A 59 0.86 -3.26 -0.37
CA LEU A 59 -0.16 -2.23 -0.29
C LEU A 59 -1.53 -2.91 -0.32
N ILE A 60 -2.22 -2.93 0.82
CA ILE A 60 -3.43 -3.73 1.02
C ILE A 60 -4.58 -2.82 1.38
N GLY A 61 -5.72 -2.97 0.71
CA GLY A 61 -6.94 -2.21 0.99
C GLY A 61 -8.21 -2.97 0.65
N PRO A 62 -9.38 -2.46 1.07
CA PRO A 62 -10.67 -3.06 0.77
C PRO A 62 -11.10 -2.79 -0.67
N SER A 63 -12.01 -3.59 -1.18
CA SER A 63 -12.74 -3.32 -2.41
C SER A 63 -14.06 -2.61 -2.09
N HIS A 64 -14.27 -1.42 -2.67
CA HIS A 64 -15.51 -0.67 -2.54
C HIS A 64 -16.49 -0.91 -3.70
N HIS A 65 -15.98 -1.34 -4.85
CA HIS A 65 -16.76 -1.39 -6.10
C HIS A 65 -16.95 -2.80 -6.63
N VAL A 66 -16.05 -3.73 -6.34
CA VAL A 66 -16.08 -5.09 -6.90
C VAL A 66 -16.15 -6.12 -5.79
N TYR A 67 -17.24 -6.89 -5.76
CA TYR A 67 -17.33 -8.03 -4.86
C TYR A 67 -16.44 -9.18 -5.32
N MET A 68 -15.70 -9.78 -4.40
CA MET A 68 -14.87 -10.96 -4.63
C MET A 68 -14.89 -11.85 -3.39
N ASP A 69 -14.93 -13.16 -3.58
CA ASP A 69 -14.76 -14.11 -2.48
C ASP A 69 -13.25 -14.40 -2.26
N GLY A 70 -12.54 -13.37 -1.83
CA GLY A 70 -11.09 -13.44 -1.64
C GLY A 70 -10.41 -12.09 -1.82
N ALA A 71 -9.25 -12.10 -2.47
CA ALA A 71 -8.46 -10.92 -2.78
C ALA A 71 -8.04 -10.90 -4.24
N SER A 72 -7.73 -9.71 -4.74
CA SER A 72 -7.09 -9.51 -6.04
C SER A 72 -5.67 -8.97 -5.86
N ALA A 73 -4.67 -9.70 -6.40
CA ALA A 73 -3.34 -9.16 -6.64
C ALA A 73 -3.21 -8.83 -8.13
N ASN A 74 -2.42 -7.79 -8.45
CA ASN A 74 -2.32 -7.31 -9.82
C ASN A 74 -1.08 -7.88 -10.54
N ASP A 75 -1.28 -8.70 -11.56
CA ASP A 75 -0.21 -9.17 -12.45
C ASP A 75 -0.30 -8.61 -13.89
N ARG A 76 -1.23 -7.68 -14.17
CA ARG A 76 -1.51 -7.13 -15.50
C ARG A 76 -0.84 -5.79 -15.74
N PHE A 77 -0.68 -4.98 -14.69
CA PHE A 77 -0.09 -3.65 -14.79
C PHE A 77 1.32 -3.67 -14.21
N LEU A 78 2.29 -3.18 -14.98
CA LEU A 78 3.70 -3.13 -14.56
C LEU A 78 4.00 -1.97 -13.60
N TYR A 79 3.12 -0.98 -13.53
CA TYR A 79 3.27 0.20 -12.67
C TYR A 79 1.93 0.90 -12.44
N TYR A 80 1.83 1.57 -11.31
CA TYR A 80 0.84 2.61 -11.09
C TYR A 80 1.40 3.96 -11.49
N ARG A 81 0.54 4.86 -11.99
CA ARG A 81 0.93 6.20 -12.40
C ARG A 81 0.29 7.24 -11.50
N THR A 82 1.12 8.08 -10.89
CA THR A 82 0.70 9.23 -10.08
C THR A 82 1.21 10.53 -10.71
N PRO A 83 0.78 11.71 -10.24
CA PRO A 83 1.40 12.98 -10.64
C PRO A 83 2.90 13.06 -10.30
N LEU A 84 3.40 12.28 -9.35
CA LEU A 84 4.81 12.24 -8.94
C LEU A 84 5.65 11.28 -9.79
N GLY A 85 5.03 10.40 -10.57
CA GLY A 85 5.72 9.46 -11.43
C GLY A 85 5.14 8.05 -11.39
N LYS A 86 5.92 7.09 -11.87
CA LYS A 86 5.54 5.68 -11.90
C LYS A 86 6.01 4.97 -10.62
N VAL A 87 5.15 4.11 -10.07
CA VAL A 87 5.48 3.18 -8.98
C VAL A 87 5.45 1.77 -9.54
N PRO A 88 6.57 1.04 -9.59
CA PRO A 88 6.62 -0.29 -10.17
C PRO A 88 5.84 -1.31 -9.35
N VAL A 89 5.27 -2.31 -10.02
CA VAL A 89 4.60 -3.46 -9.41
C VAL A 89 5.49 -4.69 -9.54
N ASP A 90 5.65 -5.46 -8.47
CA ASP A 90 6.26 -6.78 -8.55
C ASP A 90 5.23 -7.81 -9.03
N VAL A 91 5.09 -7.90 -10.35
CA VAL A 91 4.15 -8.85 -10.97
C VAL A 91 4.54 -10.31 -10.74
N ASN A 92 5.83 -10.60 -10.52
CA ASN A 92 6.28 -11.97 -10.25
C ASN A 92 5.85 -12.41 -8.85
N LEU A 93 5.99 -11.54 -7.87
CA LEU A 93 5.51 -11.82 -6.52
C LEU A 93 3.98 -11.88 -6.47
N CYS A 94 3.27 -11.01 -7.19
CA CYS A 94 1.82 -11.12 -7.34
C CYS A 94 1.40 -12.49 -7.89
N ARG A 95 2.04 -12.98 -8.94
CA ARG A 95 1.78 -14.34 -9.52
C ARG A 95 2.10 -15.45 -8.54
N LYS A 96 3.19 -15.31 -7.79
CA LYS A 96 3.54 -16.29 -6.76
C LYS A 96 2.47 -16.37 -5.69
N LEU A 97 1.98 -15.24 -5.18
CA LEU A 97 0.90 -15.21 -4.19
C LEU A 97 -0.39 -15.87 -4.70
N MET A 98 -0.76 -15.65 -5.98
CA MET A 98 -1.90 -16.31 -6.61
C MET A 98 -1.70 -17.83 -6.75
N THR A 99 -0.47 -18.29 -6.94
CA THR A 99 -0.15 -19.73 -6.98
C THR A 99 -0.22 -20.35 -5.60
N ASP A 100 0.29 -19.64 -4.58
CA ASP A 100 0.40 -20.12 -3.20
C ASP A 100 -0.96 -20.10 -2.46
N CYS A 101 -1.91 -19.27 -2.90
CA CYS A 101 -3.22 -19.11 -2.27
C CYS A 101 -4.34 -18.96 -3.30
N SER A 102 -5.22 -19.96 -3.38
CA SER A 102 -6.36 -19.97 -4.32
C SER A 102 -7.41 -18.86 -4.09
N TYR A 103 -7.36 -18.19 -2.93
CA TYR A 103 -8.19 -17.03 -2.61
C TYR A 103 -7.60 -15.70 -3.06
N ILE A 104 -6.37 -15.71 -3.60
CA ILE A 104 -5.75 -14.55 -4.24
C ILE A 104 -5.80 -14.78 -5.75
N THR A 105 -6.51 -13.93 -6.46
CA THR A 105 -6.69 -14.04 -7.92
C THR A 105 -6.27 -12.75 -8.61
N CYS A 106 -6.34 -12.67 -9.93
CA CYS A 106 -6.20 -11.41 -10.65
C CYS A 106 -7.57 -10.96 -11.16
N ASN A 107 -8.09 -9.89 -10.59
CA ASN A 107 -9.27 -9.20 -11.09
C ASN A 107 -8.90 -7.74 -11.39
N PRO A 108 -8.57 -7.37 -12.65
CA PRO A 108 -8.18 -6.02 -13.00
C PRO A 108 -9.23 -4.96 -12.68
N ALA A 109 -10.53 -5.30 -12.77
CA ALA A 109 -11.61 -4.37 -12.45
C ALA A 109 -11.58 -3.91 -10.98
N ALA A 110 -11.13 -4.79 -10.06
CA ALA A 110 -10.98 -4.43 -8.66
C ALA A 110 -9.91 -3.35 -8.42
N HIS A 111 -8.97 -3.17 -9.35
CA HIS A 111 -7.90 -2.16 -9.24
C HIS A 111 -8.17 -0.89 -10.06
N THR A 112 -9.05 -0.96 -11.07
CA THR A 112 -9.20 0.14 -12.04
C THR A 112 -9.98 1.32 -11.47
N GLU A 113 -11.03 1.06 -10.70
CA GLU A 113 -11.93 2.08 -10.14
C GLU A 113 -11.75 2.25 -8.62
N GLU A 114 -10.77 1.53 -8.04
CA GLU A 114 -10.52 1.55 -6.62
C GLU A 114 -9.46 2.61 -6.25
N HIS A 115 -9.80 3.45 -5.28
CA HIS A 115 -8.93 4.55 -4.85
C HIS A 115 -8.13 4.25 -3.58
N CYS A 116 -8.52 3.25 -2.77
CA CYS A 116 -7.91 2.99 -1.47
C CYS A 116 -6.39 2.75 -1.52
N LEU A 117 -5.88 2.20 -2.63
CA LEU A 117 -4.45 2.00 -2.82
C LEU A 117 -3.78 3.20 -3.47
N GLU A 118 -4.40 3.82 -4.48
CA GLU A 118 -3.75 4.89 -5.24
C GLU A 118 -3.48 6.12 -4.37
N VAL A 119 -4.35 6.42 -3.40
CA VAL A 119 -4.16 7.58 -2.50
C VAL A 119 -2.93 7.45 -1.60
N GLN A 120 -2.45 6.23 -1.36
CA GLN A 120 -1.24 5.99 -0.57
C GLN A 120 0.06 6.20 -1.36
N LEU A 121 0.01 6.04 -2.68
CA LEU A 121 1.20 6.05 -3.51
C LEU A 121 1.98 7.38 -3.46
N PRO A 122 1.34 8.57 -3.50
CA PRO A 122 2.07 9.83 -3.37
C PRO A 122 2.75 10.02 -2.01
N PHE A 123 2.18 9.50 -0.91
CA PHE A 123 2.86 9.52 0.40
C PHE A 123 4.13 8.67 0.36
N ILE A 124 4.06 7.46 -0.21
CA ILE A 124 5.20 6.56 -0.40
C ILE A 124 6.28 7.23 -1.26
N GLN A 125 5.89 7.81 -2.40
CA GLN A 125 6.83 8.47 -3.32
C GLN A 125 7.45 9.74 -2.74
N TYR A 126 6.74 10.46 -1.90
CA TYR A 126 7.22 11.68 -1.29
C TYR A 126 8.14 11.39 -0.10
N TRP A 127 7.76 10.42 0.74
CA TRP A 127 8.45 10.15 2.00
C TRP A 127 9.73 9.35 1.80
N PHE A 128 9.70 8.27 1.00
CA PHE A 128 10.88 7.43 0.80
C PHE A 128 11.79 7.94 -0.29
N LYS A 129 13.09 8.00 -0.03
CA LYS A 129 14.11 8.34 -1.04
C LYS A 129 14.22 7.27 -2.13
N ASN A 130 13.97 6.02 -1.78
CA ASN A 130 14.00 4.88 -2.68
C ASN A 130 12.68 4.11 -2.56
N THR A 131 11.80 4.26 -3.54
CA THR A 131 10.54 3.53 -3.57
C THR A 131 10.77 2.11 -4.07
N ALA A 132 10.50 1.12 -3.22
CA ALA A 132 10.49 -0.28 -3.60
C ALA A 132 9.30 -0.60 -4.52
N PRO A 133 9.35 -1.70 -5.31
CA PRO A 133 8.18 -2.17 -6.03
C PRO A 133 7.05 -2.53 -5.06
N ILE A 134 5.82 -2.22 -5.47
CA ILE A 134 4.63 -2.52 -4.68
C ILE A 134 4.05 -3.88 -5.04
N VAL A 135 3.39 -4.50 -4.05
CA VAL A 135 2.53 -5.67 -4.21
C VAL A 135 1.11 -5.21 -3.85
N PRO A 136 0.32 -4.75 -4.84
CA PRO A 136 -1.02 -4.22 -4.59
C PRO A 136 -2.02 -5.38 -4.41
N ILE A 137 -2.77 -5.34 -3.30
CA ILE A 137 -3.75 -6.36 -2.92
C ILE A 137 -5.05 -5.68 -2.51
N ILE A 138 -6.14 -6.02 -3.20
CA ILE A 138 -7.49 -5.58 -2.87
C ILE A 138 -8.24 -6.74 -2.22
N ILE A 139 -8.74 -6.53 -1.01
CA ILE A 139 -9.55 -7.52 -0.27
C ILE A 139 -11.02 -7.28 -0.58
N GLY A 140 -11.70 -8.28 -1.14
CA GLY A 140 -13.12 -8.20 -1.49
C GLY A 140 -14.04 -9.03 -0.61
N THR A 141 -13.50 -9.77 0.36
CA THR A 141 -14.27 -10.67 1.23
C THR A 141 -14.32 -10.17 2.68
N GLN A 142 -15.41 -10.51 3.37
CA GLN A 142 -15.55 -10.35 4.82
C GLN A 142 -15.49 -11.70 5.57
N SER A 143 -15.26 -12.81 4.85
CA SER A 143 -15.17 -14.14 5.42
C SER A 143 -13.87 -14.31 6.21
N LEU A 144 -13.94 -14.37 7.54
CA LEU A 144 -12.77 -14.57 8.40
C LEU A 144 -11.94 -15.80 8.00
N PRO A 145 -12.54 -16.99 7.70
CA PRO A 145 -11.74 -18.13 7.25
C PRO A 145 -10.97 -17.90 5.96
N VAL A 146 -11.49 -17.07 5.03
CA VAL A 146 -10.81 -16.69 3.79
C VAL A 146 -9.71 -15.69 4.09
N ILE A 147 -9.98 -14.67 4.91
CA ILE A 147 -9.00 -13.68 5.35
C ILE A 147 -7.81 -14.36 6.04
N GLU A 148 -8.05 -15.34 6.91
CA GLU A 148 -6.98 -16.12 7.55
C GLU A 148 -6.09 -16.86 6.55
N LYS A 149 -6.65 -17.41 5.48
CA LYS A 149 -5.87 -18.08 4.44
C LYS A 149 -5.01 -17.10 3.64
N ILE A 150 -5.56 -15.93 3.34
CA ILE A 150 -4.82 -14.84 2.70
C ILE A 150 -3.69 -14.36 3.62
N ALA A 151 -3.97 -14.12 4.90
CA ALA A 151 -2.98 -13.72 5.89
C ALA A 151 -1.85 -14.75 6.03
N LYS A 152 -2.18 -16.05 6.04
CA LYS A 152 -1.17 -17.13 6.06
C LYS A 152 -0.27 -17.13 4.82
N ALA A 153 -0.80 -16.80 3.64
CA ALA A 153 0.00 -16.67 2.43
C ALA A 153 0.94 -15.46 2.46
N LEU A 154 0.54 -14.39 3.16
CA LEU A 154 1.33 -13.16 3.31
C LEU A 154 2.34 -13.25 4.47
N ALA A 155 2.09 -14.09 5.48
CA ALA A 155 2.90 -14.19 6.69
C ALA A 155 4.42 -14.39 6.44
N PRO A 156 4.89 -15.18 5.45
CA PRO A 156 6.32 -15.34 5.17
C PRO A 156 7.02 -14.04 4.76
N TYR A 157 6.25 -13.06 4.27
CA TYR A 157 6.76 -11.75 3.84
C TYR A 157 6.69 -10.70 4.95
N PHE A 158 6.05 -10.99 6.08
CA PHE A 158 5.97 -10.06 7.22
C PHE A 158 7.27 -10.11 8.03
N ASN A 159 8.26 -9.38 7.53
CA ASN A 159 9.62 -9.33 8.08
C ASN A 159 10.24 -7.94 7.83
N GLU A 160 11.44 -7.71 8.34
CA GLU A 160 12.16 -6.44 8.28
C GLU A 160 12.51 -5.94 6.86
N LYS A 161 12.44 -6.82 5.85
CA LYS A 161 12.78 -6.48 4.46
C LYS A 161 11.59 -5.87 3.71
N ASN A 162 10.39 -6.00 4.25
CA ASN A 162 9.17 -5.59 3.60
C ASN A 162 8.36 -4.63 4.48
N LEU A 163 7.68 -3.69 3.84
CA LEU A 163 6.73 -2.81 4.50
C LEU A 163 5.31 -3.22 4.13
N PHE A 164 4.44 -3.32 5.14
CA PHE A 164 3.01 -3.50 4.94
C PHE A 164 2.28 -2.18 5.18
N VAL A 165 1.62 -1.68 4.15
CA VAL A 165 0.76 -0.49 4.22
C VAL A 165 -0.69 -0.96 4.10
N ILE A 166 -1.41 -0.91 5.22
CA ILE A 166 -2.80 -1.31 5.31
C ILE A 166 -3.67 -0.06 5.18
N SER A 167 -4.34 0.06 4.06
CA SER A 167 -5.27 1.15 3.78
C SER A 167 -6.65 0.80 4.30
N SER A 168 -7.19 1.58 5.22
CA SER A 168 -8.44 1.26 5.95
C SER A 168 -9.25 2.52 6.23
N ASP A 169 -10.57 2.37 6.18
CA ASP A 169 -11.50 3.33 6.78
C ASP A 169 -11.67 2.99 8.26
N PHE A 170 -11.44 3.97 9.13
CA PHE A 170 -11.67 3.85 10.57
C PHE A 170 -12.95 4.56 10.95
#